data_f4fe9f3d1498ed9fd6dbe0033de76bf5
#
_entry.id   f4fe9f3d1498ed9fd6dbe0033de76bf5
#
_cell.length_a   1.000
_cell.length_b   1.000
_cell.length_c   1.000
_cell.angle_alpha   90.00
_cell.angle_beta   90.00
_cell.angle_gamma   90.00
#
_symmetry.space_group_name_H-M   'P 1'
#
loop_
_entity.id
_entity.type
_entity.pdbx_description
1 polymer ?
#
loop_
_entity_poly.entity_id
_entity_poly.type
_entity_poly.pdbx_seq_one_letter_code
_entity_poly.pdbx_strand_id
1 'polypeptide(L)'
;MTRAKAIIALTTGLLAGCSLDPAYHRPAAPVPLAWPTGPAYDAPTQGAPANWQAVFPEPRLRRVIEQALAQSRDLRVAIAQIEASRALYRVQRAALLPTVTASASASTGRDYTGLQPNPYANSTTYSASVGTTAFELDLFGRVHSLARAALQSYLATTEAKASTQISLVAEVATDWLSYASDASLLDVSKATVVNAQANVELARRRLGGGIASQLDLDSAQTVVDQARDDVARYTTLVAQDKNALDLVVGAPVAPGDLPGGMDDPAVRLGDVPGALDSHILLQRPDVLEAEHTLRSANASIGAARAAFFPSIALTGSAGTQSASIGGLFSGGAGVWNFAPTISLPIFDGGTNRANLDYARAQDRIDIAQYEKAIQTAFREVADALAQRGTITERLRAQQALVASAGQSLQLAQALYARGSDSYLDVLTAQRTYYSARQSLIQVQLIKQDNIVTLYKVLGGALADHTGQ
;
A
#
# COMPACT_ATOMS: atom_id res chain seq x y z
N MET A 1 -30.08 -2.44 -55.18
CA MET A 1 -29.41 -3.05 -53.99
C MET A 1 -27.98 -2.60 -53.78
N THR A 2 -27.27 -2.04 -54.74
CA THR A 2 -25.85 -1.60 -54.61
C THR A 2 -25.64 -0.26 -53.90
N ARG A 3 -26.56 0.69 -53.98
CA ARG A 3 -26.43 2.02 -53.26
C ARG A 3 -26.65 1.93 -51.77
N ALA A 4 -27.53 1.04 -51.30
CA ALA A 4 -27.76 0.83 -49.86
C ALA A 4 -26.55 0.15 -49.17
N LYS A 5 -25.85 -0.77 -49.86
CA LYS A 5 -24.63 -1.41 -49.34
C LYS A 5 -23.44 -0.45 -49.27
N ALA A 6 -23.33 0.52 -50.18
CA ALA A 6 -22.30 1.54 -50.16
C ALA A 6 -22.51 2.56 -49.01
N ILE A 7 -23.75 2.91 -48.71
CA ILE A 7 -24.10 3.81 -47.60
C ILE A 7 -23.83 3.12 -46.24
N ILE A 8 -24.17 1.84 -46.11
CA ILE A 8 -23.87 1.05 -44.88
C ILE A 8 -22.37 0.86 -44.68
N ALA A 9 -21.59 0.65 -45.75
CA ALA A 9 -20.12 0.55 -45.64
C ALA A 9 -19.44 1.88 -45.31
N LEU A 10 -20.00 3.03 -45.76
CA LEU A 10 -19.48 4.35 -45.45
C LEU A 10 -19.81 4.76 -44.01
N THR A 11 -20.97 4.35 -43.46
CA THR A 11 -21.36 4.59 -42.08
C THR A 11 -20.59 3.72 -41.09
N THR A 12 -20.19 2.49 -41.43
CA THR A 12 -19.35 1.64 -40.59
C THR A 12 -17.89 2.14 -40.48
N GLY A 13 -17.38 2.81 -41.54
CA GLY A 13 -16.02 3.41 -41.51
C GLY A 13 -15.91 4.68 -40.66
N LEU A 14 -17.02 5.39 -40.43
CA LEU A 14 -17.07 6.60 -39.60
C LEU A 14 -17.22 6.31 -38.10
N LEU A 15 -17.52 5.08 -37.73
CA LEU A 15 -17.65 4.64 -36.32
C LEU A 15 -16.34 4.15 -35.67
N ALA A 16 -15.23 4.10 -36.39
CA ALA A 16 -13.89 3.98 -35.80
C ALA A 16 -13.52 5.35 -35.19
N GLY A 17 -14.06 5.65 -34.04
CA GLY A 17 -13.78 6.88 -33.29
C GLY A 17 -12.26 7.10 -33.20
N CYS A 18 -11.78 8.17 -33.83
CA CYS A 18 -10.36 8.57 -33.77
C CYS A 18 -10.02 8.92 -32.33
N SER A 19 -9.36 8.02 -31.61
CA SER A 19 -8.77 8.37 -30.33
C SER A 19 -7.65 9.39 -30.55
N LEU A 20 -7.73 10.52 -29.86
CA LEU A 20 -6.69 11.56 -29.82
C LEU A 20 -5.68 11.34 -28.68
N ASP A 21 -5.74 10.19 -27.98
CA ASP A 21 -4.77 9.82 -26.98
C ASP A 21 -3.38 9.71 -27.61
N PRO A 22 -2.34 10.19 -26.93
CA PRO A 22 -0.98 9.86 -27.34
C PRO A 22 -0.77 8.34 -27.24
N ALA A 23 -0.01 7.77 -28.18
CA ALA A 23 0.43 6.39 -28.03
C ALA A 23 1.22 6.26 -26.71
N TYR A 24 0.78 5.35 -25.85
CA TYR A 24 1.48 5.09 -24.60
C TYR A 24 2.76 4.29 -24.90
N HIS A 25 3.87 4.79 -24.41
CA HIS A 25 5.15 4.09 -24.40
C HIS A 25 5.62 4.01 -22.94
N ARG A 26 5.85 2.79 -22.45
CA ARG A 26 6.39 2.60 -21.10
C ARG A 26 7.76 3.26 -21.05
N PRO A 27 8.00 4.21 -20.11
CA PRO A 27 9.33 4.78 -19.90
C PRO A 27 10.35 3.68 -19.56
N ALA A 28 11.60 3.87 -20.01
CA ALA A 28 12.68 2.95 -19.66
C ALA A 28 12.96 3.03 -18.15
N ALA A 29 13.24 1.88 -17.54
CA ALA A 29 13.59 1.85 -16.11
C ALA A 29 14.92 2.59 -15.88
N PRO A 30 14.96 3.61 -14.99
CA PRO A 30 16.16 4.43 -14.75
C PRO A 30 17.11 3.76 -13.74
N VAL A 31 17.24 2.43 -13.79
CA VAL A 31 18.07 1.63 -12.88
C VAL A 31 18.88 0.60 -13.65
N PRO A 32 20.03 0.14 -13.11
CA PRO A 32 20.81 -0.93 -13.71
C PRO A 32 20.04 -2.25 -13.77
N LEU A 33 20.36 -3.10 -14.74
CA LEU A 33 19.78 -4.44 -14.87
C LEU A 33 20.28 -5.40 -13.79
N ALA A 34 21.48 -5.21 -13.27
CA ALA A 34 22.08 -6.03 -12.24
C ALA A 34 22.09 -5.30 -10.89
N TRP A 35 21.95 -6.08 -9.82
CA TRP A 35 22.10 -5.56 -8.46
C TRP A 35 23.55 -5.13 -8.17
N PRO A 36 23.76 -4.23 -7.20
CA PRO A 36 25.10 -3.86 -6.76
C PRO A 36 25.88 -5.07 -6.28
N THR A 37 27.21 -5.03 -6.47
CA THR A 37 28.16 -6.03 -6.00
C THR A 37 29.20 -5.38 -5.11
N GLY A 38 29.86 -6.15 -4.25
CA GLY A 38 30.91 -5.64 -3.36
C GLY A 38 30.93 -6.37 -2.02
N PRO A 39 31.75 -5.91 -1.05
CA PRO A 39 31.96 -6.63 0.21
C PRO A 39 30.69 -6.83 1.07
N ALA A 40 29.65 -6.02 0.85
CA ALA A 40 28.40 -6.13 1.57
C ALA A 40 27.38 -7.05 0.88
N TYR A 41 27.67 -7.59 -0.30
CA TYR A 41 26.72 -8.36 -1.09
C TYR A 41 27.20 -9.81 -1.25
N ASP A 42 26.34 -10.75 -0.84
CA ASP A 42 26.57 -12.17 -1.09
C ASP A 42 26.45 -12.51 -2.59
N ALA A 43 27.07 -13.61 -2.99
CA ALA A 43 26.80 -14.20 -4.30
C ALA A 43 25.29 -14.49 -4.43
N PRO A 44 24.64 -14.15 -5.57
CA PRO A 44 23.21 -14.32 -5.73
C PRO A 44 22.83 -15.80 -5.59
N THR A 45 21.96 -16.11 -4.63
CA THR A 45 21.34 -17.43 -4.49
C THR A 45 20.25 -17.57 -5.55
N GLN A 46 20.41 -18.56 -6.45
CA GLN A 46 19.38 -18.89 -7.45
C GLN A 46 18.19 -19.55 -6.78
N GLY A 47 16.98 -19.17 -7.19
CA GLY A 47 15.75 -19.78 -6.71
C GLY A 47 14.53 -19.10 -7.35
N ALA A 48 13.41 -19.80 -7.39
CA ALA A 48 12.14 -19.22 -7.79
C ALA A 48 11.59 -18.33 -6.65
N PRO A 49 10.83 -17.27 -6.97
CA PRO A 49 10.10 -16.51 -5.96
C PRO A 49 9.26 -17.44 -5.09
N ALA A 50 9.28 -17.24 -3.77
CA ALA A 50 8.53 -18.05 -2.82
C ALA A 50 7.29 -17.31 -2.37
N ASN A 51 6.11 -17.93 -2.37
CA ASN A 51 4.91 -17.34 -1.80
C ASN A 51 5.08 -17.12 -0.28
N TRP A 52 4.22 -16.32 0.33
CA TRP A 52 4.33 -15.99 1.75
C TRP A 52 4.27 -17.25 2.65
N GLN A 53 3.55 -18.30 2.26
CA GLN A 53 3.49 -19.55 3.01
C GLN A 53 4.84 -20.28 3.06
N ALA A 54 5.65 -20.17 2.03
CA ALA A 54 6.99 -20.75 2.02
C ALA A 54 7.98 -19.91 2.84
N VAL A 55 7.83 -18.58 2.83
CA VAL A 55 8.67 -17.66 3.63
C VAL A 55 8.33 -17.77 5.12
N PHE A 56 7.05 -17.94 5.46
CA PHE A 56 6.56 -18.07 6.83
C PHE A 56 6.07 -19.51 7.11
N PRO A 57 6.98 -20.47 7.35
CA PRO A 57 6.62 -21.89 7.49
C PRO A 57 5.93 -22.22 8.82
N GLU A 58 6.10 -21.40 9.85
CA GLU A 58 5.58 -21.64 11.20
C GLU A 58 4.04 -21.58 11.25
N PRO A 59 3.35 -22.65 11.70
CA PRO A 59 1.88 -22.66 11.73
C PRO A 59 1.25 -21.58 12.62
N ARG A 60 1.90 -21.19 13.73
CA ARG A 60 1.40 -20.10 14.63
C ARG A 60 1.40 -18.78 13.90
N LEU A 61 2.52 -18.40 13.29
CA LEU A 61 2.62 -17.16 12.52
C LEU A 61 1.67 -17.17 11.32
N ARG A 62 1.52 -18.30 10.63
CA ARG A 62 0.55 -18.41 9.52
C ARG A 62 -0.87 -18.14 9.97
N ARG A 63 -1.31 -18.68 11.11
CA ARG A 63 -2.66 -18.39 11.63
C ARG A 63 -2.86 -16.91 11.93
N VAL A 64 -1.84 -16.26 12.49
CA VAL A 64 -1.89 -14.81 12.75
C VAL A 64 -1.98 -14.01 11.45
N ILE A 65 -1.19 -14.37 10.42
CA ILE A 65 -1.24 -13.75 9.09
C ILE A 65 -2.62 -13.99 8.43
N GLU A 66 -3.15 -15.21 8.46
CA GLU A 66 -4.47 -15.54 7.92
C GLU A 66 -5.58 -14.77 8.63
N GLN A 67 -5.47 -14.64 9.96
CA GLN A 67 -6.39 -13.81 10.74
C GLN A 67 -6.31 -12.34 10.34
N ALA A 68 -5.10 -11.80 10.14
CA ALA A 68 -4.90 -10.44 9.67
C ALA A 68 -5.50 -10.22 8.26
N LEU A 69 -5.24 -11.12 7.33
CA LEU A 69 -5.80 -11.06 5.98
C LEU A 69 -7.34 -11.09 5.98
N ALA A 70 -7.96 -11.77 6.96
CA ALA A 70 -9.41 -11.82 7.10
C ALA A 70 -10.01 -10.62 7.84
N GLN A 71 -9.28 -10.02 8.79
CA GLN A 71 -9.86 -9.09 9.77
C GLN A 71 -9.24 -7.68 9.76
N SER A 72 -8.07 -7.45 9.13
CA SER A 72 -7.43 -6.14 9.08
C SER A 72 -8.36 -5.06 8.54
N ARG A 73 -8.36 -3.91 9.22
CA ARG A 73 -9.16 -2.76 8.81
C ARG A 73 -8.56 -2.07 7.59
N ASP A 74 -7.24 -2.04 7.48
CA ASP A 74 -6.54 -1.41 6.35
C ASP A 74 -6.81 -2.16 5.04
N LEU A 75 -6.81 -3.49 5.09
CA LEU A 75 -7.19 -4.29 3.91
C LEU A 75 -8.66 -4.10 3.52
N ARG A 76 -9.57 -3.96 4.50
CA ARG A 76 -10.98 -3.64 4.22
C ARG A 76 -11.14 -2.25 3.61
N VAL A 77 -10.36 -1.26 4.07
CA VAL A 77 -10.34 0.08 3.46
C VAL A 77 -9.87 -0.03 2.01
N ALA A 78 -8.77 -0.75 1.73
CA ALA A 78 -8.28 -0.94 0.37
C ALA A 78 -9.31 -1.61 -0.54
N ILE A 79 -10.03 -2.64 -0.06
CA ILE A 79 -11.12 -3.29 -0.80
C ILE A 79 -12.26 -2.31 -1.09
N ALA A 80 -12.68 -1.51 -0.11
CA ALA A 80 -13.74 -0.51 -0.30
C ALA A 80 -13.30 0.59 -1.30
N GLN A 81 -12.02 0.97 -1.33
CA GLN A 81 -11.47 1.89 -2.32
C GLN A 81 -11.54 1.33 -3.75
N ILE A 82 -11.30 0.03 -3.94
CA ILE A 82 -11.49 -0.63 -5.24
C ILE A 82 -12.97 -0.54 -5.67
N GLU A 83 -13.91 -0.84 -4.76
CA GLU A 83 -15.35 -0.74 -5.06
C GLU A 83 -15.75 0.68 -5.44
N ALA A 84 -15.28 1.69 -4.69
CA ALA A 84 -15.53 3.09 -4.97
C ALA A 84 -14.96 3.51 -6.33
N SER A 85 -13.72 3.18 -6.61
CA SER A 85 -13.05 3.49 -7.88
C SER A 85 -13.70 2.77 -9.07
N ARG A 86 -14.12 1.51 -8.89
CA ARG A 86 -14.90 0.77 -9.88
C ARG A 86 -16.25 1.42 -10.16
N ALA A 87 -16.91 1.94 -9.13
CA ALA A 87 -18.17 2.68 -9.30
C ALA A 87 -17.96 3.96 -10.09
N LEU A 88 -16.91 4.74 -9.79
CA LEU A 88 -16.55 5.93 -10.56
C LEU A 88 -16.22 5.62 -12.03
N TYR A 89 -15.48 4.51 -12.29
CA TYR A 89 -15.27 4.04 -13.65
C TYR A 89 -16.59 3.74 -14.37
N ARG A 90 -17.55 3.08 -13.68
CA ARG A 90 -18.88 2.81 -14.27
C ARG A 90 -19.66 4.09 -14.56
N VAL A 91 -19.58 5.09 -13.67
CA VAL A 91 -20.18 6.42 -13.90
C VAL A 91 -19.59 7.05 -15.14
N GLN A 92 -18.26 7.07 -15.27
CA GLN A 92 -17.61 7.64 -16.44
C GLN A 92 -17.91 6.88 -17.72
N ARG A 93 -17.97 5.55 -17.66
CA ARG A 93 -18.36 4.69 -18.79
C ARG A 93 -19.83 4.86 -19.17
N ALA A 94 -20.72 5.16 -18.23
CA ALA A 94 -22.14 5.40 -18.51
C ALA A 94 -22.37 6.64 -19.38
N ALA A 95 -21.43 7.61 -19.39
CA ALA A 95 -21.49 8.76 -20.27
C ALA A 95 -21.38 8.39 -21.78
N LEU A 96 -20.96 7.15 -22.10
CA LEU A 96 -20.99 6.61 -23.48
C LEU A 96 -22.41 6.23 -23.95
N LEU A 97 -23.39 6.25 -23.08
CA LEU A 97 -24.78 5.89 -23.36
C LEU A 97 -25.69 7.09 -23.05
N PRO A 98 -26.79 7.29 -23.84
CA PRO A 98 -27.71 8.35 -23.55
C PRO A 98 -28.45 8.13 -22.23
N THR A 99 -28.59 9.19 -21.43
CA THR A 99 -29.45 9.18 -20.24
C THR A 99 -30.89 9.38 -20.69
N VAL A 100 -31.79 8.49 -20.32
CA VAL A 100 -33.21 8.63 -20.62
C VAL A 100 -33.93 9.07 -19.35
N THR A 101 -34.61 10.22 -19.43
CA THR A 101 -35.38 10.78 -18.32
C THR A 101 -36.87 10.89 -18.68
N ALA A 102 -37.72 10.62 -17.71
CA ALA A 102 -39.14 10.96 -17.81
C ALA A 102 -39.39 12.25 -17.01
N SER A 103 -40.05 13.21 -17.60
CA SER A 103 -40.38 14.49 -16.98
C SER A 103 -41.85 14.85 -17.15
N ALA A 104 -42.42 15.47 -16.13
CA ALA A 104 -43.72 16.10 -16.22
C ALA A 104 -43.64 17.52 -15.69
N SER A 105 -44.19 18.46 -16.38
CA SER A 105 -44.17 19.86 -15.98
C SER A 105 -45.48 20.56 -16.25
N ALA A 106 -45.78 21.58 -15.43
CA ALA A 106 -46.86 22.55 -15.65
C ALA A 106 -46.23 23.95 -15.63
N SER A 107 -46.46 24.71 -16.64
CA SER A 107 -46.03 26.10 -16.72
C SER A 107 -47.21 27.01 -17.01
N THR A 108 -47.35 28.06 -16.21
CA THR A 108 -48.35 29.09 -16.42
C THR A 108 -47.62 30.44 -16.53
N GLY A 109 -47.86 31.15 -17.61
CA GLY A 109 -47.24 32.44 -17.87
C GLY A 109 -48.22 33.44 -18.46
N ARG A 110 -47.84 34.70 -18.44
CA ARG A 110 -48.53 35.79 -19.14
C ARG A 110 -47.56 36.36 -20.17
N ASP A 111 -47.82 36.05 -21.43
CA ASP A 111 -46.94 36.45 -22.52
C ASP A 111 -47.45 37.70 -23.23
N TYR A 112 -46.53 38.57 -23.66
CA TYR A 112 -46.83 39.71 -24.50
C TYR A 112 -46.97 39.20 -25.95
N THR A 113 -48.17 39.30 -26.51
CA THR A 113 -48.50 38.80 -27.83
C THR A 113 -48.45 39.91 -28.91
N GLY A 114 -48.41 41.17 -28.48
CA GLY A 114 -48.48 42.32 -29.40
C GLY A 114 -49.80 42.50 -30.11
N LEU A 115 -50.84 41.68 -29.84
CA LEU A 115 -52.16 41.75 -30.50
C LEU A 115 -53.04 42.78 -29.79
N GLN A 116 -53.65 43.73 -30.56
CA GLN A 116 -54.58 44.73 -30.06
C GLN A 116 -56.02 44.15 -30.13
N PRO A 117 -56.92 44.43 -29.17
CA PRO A 117 -56.76 45.39 -28.04
C PRO A 117 -56.17 44.75 -26.76
N ASN A 118 -55.87 43.42 -26.71
CA ASN A 118 -55.29 42.75 -25.56
C ASN A 118 -53.89 42.25 -25.92
N PRO A 119 -52.79 43.02 -25.64
CA PRO A 119 -51.44 42.64 -26.01
C PRO A 119 -50.85 41.58 -25.08
N TYR A 120 -51.55 41.09 -24.09
CA TYR A 120 -51.13 40.03 -23.15
C TYR A 120 -52.10 38.87 -23.20
N ALA A 121 -51.57 37.66 -23.22
CA ALA A 121 -52.32 36.44 -23.06
C ALA A 121 -51.77 35.57 -21.95
N ASN A 122 -52.63 34.96 -21.13
CA ASN A 122 -52.24 33.93 -20.18
C ASN A 122 -52.16 32.59 -20.92
N SER A 123 -51.03 31.92 -20.76
CA SER A 123 -50.86 30.54 -21.30
C SER A 123 -50.61 29.58 -20.14
N THR A 124 -51.25 28.42 -20.18
CA THR A 124 -50.94 27.29 -19.31
C THR A 124 -50.62 26.08 -20.19
N THR A 125 -49.52 25.45 -19.88
CA THR A 125 -49.06 24.27 -20.62
C THR A 125 -48.71 23.17 -19.64
N TYR A 126 -49.33 22.02 -19.81
CA TYR A 126 -49.00 20.76 -19.16
C TYR A 126 -48.24 19.90 -20.13
N SER A 127 -47.14 19.28 -19.72
CA SER A 127 -46.37 18.36 -20.55
C SER A 127 -45.94 17.14 -19.76
N ALA A 128 -45.89 15.98 -20.44
CA ALA A 128 -45.27 14.76 -19.94
C ALA A 128 -44.45 14.16 -21.09
N SER A 129 -43.18 13.94 -20.89
CA SER A 129 -42.27 13.45 -21.94
C SER A 129 -41.18 12.51 -21.42
N VAL A 130 -40.72 11.65 -22.30
CA VAL A 130 -39.53 10.82 -22.07
C VAL A 130 -38.50 11.21 -23.14
N GLY A 131 -37.26 11.36 -22.78
CA GLY A 131 -36.23 11.79 -23.69
C GLY A 131 -34.82 11.78 -23.15
N THR A 132 -33.89 12.15 -24.00
CA THR A 132 -32.48 12.38 -23.65
C THR A 132 -32.13 13.85 -23.90
N THR A 133 -31.28 14.40 -23.03
CA THR A 133 -30.82 15.78 -23.17
C THR A 133 -29.32 15.82 -23.32
N ALA A 134 -28.83 16.44 -24.39
CA ALA A 134 -27.41 16.72 -24.64
C ALA A 134 -26.50 15.49 -24.58
N PHE A 135 -26.98 14.35 -25.10
CA PHE A 135 -26.10 13.17 -25.25
C PHE A 135 -24.98 13.48 -26.23
N GLU A 136 -23.73 13.40 -25.80
CA GLU A 136 -22.55 13.67 -26.61
C GLU A 136 -22.21 12.49 -27.50
N LEU A 137 -22.25 12.71 -28.84
CA LEU A 137 -21.68 11.76 -29.80
C LEU A 137 -20.17 11.89 -29.81
N ASP A 138 -19.47 10.91 -29.27
CA ASP A 138 -18.02 10.94 -29.08
C ASP A 138 -17.24 10.60 -30.36
N LEU A 139 -17.26 11.48 -31.33
CA LEU A 139 -16.53 11.30 -32.61
C LEU A 139 -15.02 11.52 -32.46
N PHE A 140 -14.59 12.30 -31.48
CA PHE A 140 -13.19 12.67 -31.28
C PHE A 140 -12.57 11.98 -30.04
N GLY A 141 -13.29 11.04 -29.43
CA GLY A 141 -12.77 10.19 -28.36
C GLY A 141 -12.65 10.86 -26.99
N ARG A 142 -13.30 12.01 -26.76
CA ARG A 142 -13.25 12.71 -25.46
C ARG A 142 -13.80 11.84 -24.33
N VAL A 143 -15.00 11.31 -24.49
CA VAL A 143 -15.67 10.48 -23.46
C VAL A 143 -14.97 9.13 -23.31
N HIS A 144 -14.53 8.55 -24.43
CA HIS A 144 -13.72 7.30 -24.41
C HIS A 144 -12.39 7.49 -23.68
N SER A 145 -11.70 8.62 -23.87
CA SER A 145 -10.45 8.93 -23.18
C SER A 145 -10.65 9.10 -21.68
N LEU A 146 -11.71 9.79 -21.25
CA LEU A 146 -12.08 9.92 -19.85
C LEU A 146 -12.46 8.57 -19.22
N ALA A 147 -13.18 7.72 -19.97
CA ALA A 147 -13.51 6.38 -19.49
C ALA A 147 -12.25 5.50 -19.37
N ARG A 148 -11.28 5.63 -20.28
CA ARG A 148 -9.97 4.96 -20.15
C ARG A 148 -9.16 5.48 -18.98
N ALA A 149 -9.12 6.79 -18.78
CA ALA A 149 -8.46 7.38 -17.60
C ALA A 149 -9.05 6.81 -16.30
N ALA A 150 -10.37 6.77 -16.18
CA ALA A 150 -11.06 6.20 -15.03
C ALA A 150 -10.82 4.68 -14.86
N LEU A 151 -10.73 3.93 -15.98
CA LEU A 151 -10.35 2.51 -15.96
C LEU A 151 -8.93 2.33 -15.39
N GLN A 152 -7.97 3.13 -15.85
CA GLN A 152 -6.60 3.04 -15.36
C GLN A 152 -6.50 3.43 -13.88
N SER A 153 -7.24 4.44 -13.44
CA SER A 153 -7.35 4.79 -12.02
C SER A 153 -7.95 3.66 -11.18
N TYR A 154 -8.95 2.94 -11.70
CA TYR A 154 -9.48 1.73 -11.06
C TYR A 154 -8.45 0.61 -10.97
N LEU A 155 -7.66 0.37 -12.02
CA LEU A 155 -6.59 -0.63 -12.01
C LEU A 155 -5.48 -0.25 -11.02
N ALA A 156 -5.12 1.03 -10.93
CA ALA A 156 -4.17 1.52 -9.93
C ALA A 156 -4.61 1.17 -8.50
N THR A 157 -5.90 1.33 -8.16
CA THR A 157 -6.40 0.94 -6.82
C THR A 157 -6.37 -0.58 -6.58
N THR A 158 -6.43 -1.38 -7.65
CA THR A 158 -6.28 -2.84 -7.53
C THR A 158 -4.84 -3.20 -7.14
N GLU A 159 -3.86 -2.55 -7.75
CA GLU A 159 -2.44 -2.73 -7.42
C GLU A 159 -2.10 -2.18 -6.01
N ALA A 160 -2.68 -1.03 -5.64
CA ALA A 160 -2.56 -0.48 -4.28
C ALA A 160 -3.05 -1.47 -3.21
N LYS A 161 -4.15 -2.19 -3.46
CA LYS A 161 -4.65 -3.26 -2.57
C LYS A 161 -3.64 -4.40 -2.46
N ALA A 162 -3.03 -4.83 -3.58
CA ALA A 162 -2.02 -5.89 -3.56
C ALA A 162 -0.78 -5.45 -2.76
N SER A 163 -0.33 -4.20 -2.93
CA SER A 163 0.75 -3.59 -2.14
C SER A 163 0.41 -3.55 -0.64
N THR A 164 -0.83 -3.15 -0.30
CA THR A 164 -1.33 -3.14 1.09
C THR A 164 -1.33 -4.54 1.70
N GLN A 165 -1.75 -5.55 0.94
CA GLN A 165 -1.75 -6.95 1.40
C GLN A 165 -0.34 -7.47 1.71
N ILE A 166 0.64 -7.20 0.82
CA ILE A 166 2.04 -7.56 1.02
C ILE A 166 2.61 -6.85 2.26
N SER A 167 2.32 -5.57 2.40
CA SER A 167 2.75 -4.77 3.54
C SER A 167 2.16 -5.28 4.85
N LEU A 168 0.88 -5.64 4.87
CA LEU A 168 0.21 -6.23 6.03
C LEU A 168 0.87 -7.54 6.47
N VAL A 169 1.15 -8.46 5.53
CA VAL A 169 1.84 -9.71 5.84
C VAL A 169 3.21 -9.46 6.45
N ALA A 170 3.97 -8.52 5.87
CA ALA A 170 5.29 -8.16 6.37
C ALA A 170 5.21 -7.50 7.76
N GLU A 171 4.27 -6.59 7.99
CA GLU A 171 4.08 -5.91 9.27
C GLU A 171 3.70 -6.89 10.38
N VAL A 172 2.74 -7.78 10.14
CA VAL A 172 2.37 -8.85 11.10
C VAL A 172 3.59 -9.71 11.45
N ALA A 173 4.41 -10.09 10.46
CA ALA A 173 5.61 -10.87 10.71
C ALA A 173 6.67 -10.10 11.51
N THR A 174 6.88 -8.82 11.20
CA THR A 174 7.82 -7.96 11.93
C THR A 174 7.37 -7.73 13.38
N ASP A 175 6.09 -7.43 13.64
CA ASP A 175 5.55 -7.24 14.98
C ASP A 175 5.63 -8.53 15.82
N TRP A 176 5.36 -9.67 15.18
CA TRP A 176 5.47 -10.98 15.81
C TRP A 176 6.92 -11.31 16.20
N LEU A 177 7.91 -10.93 15.37
CA LEU A 177 9.34 -11.07 15.66
C LEU A 177 9.81 -10.07 16.73
N SER A 178 9.29 -8.85 16.73
CA SER A 178 9.57 -7.84 17.74
C SER A 178 9.12 -8.32 19.13
N TYR A 179 7.91 -8.88 19.21
CA TYR A 179 7.41 -9.53 20.42
C TYR A 179 8.37 -10.65 20.89
N ALA A 180 8.87 -11.52 20.00
CA ALA A 180 9.83 -12.56 20.33
C ALA A 180 11.14 -11.98 20.89
N SER A 181 11.62 -10.90 20.30
CA SER A 181 12.84 -10.20 20.74
C SER A 181 12.68 -9.64 22.14
N ASP A 182 11.59 -8.91 22.40
CA ASP A 182 11.36 -8.26 23.68
C ASP A 182 11.01 -9.27 24.78
N ALA A 183 10.35 -10.38 24.46
CA ALA A 183 10.19 -11.51 25.37
C ALA A 183 11.55 -12.12 25.76
N SER A 184 12.47 -12.31 24.81
CA SER A 184 13.83 -12.78 25.11
C SER A 184 14.62 -11.81 25.95
N LEU A 185 14.52 -10.50 25.69
CA LEU A 185 15.18 -9.45 26.48
C LEU A 185 14.63 -9.39 27.90
N LEU A 186 13.33 -9.59 28.09
CA LEU A 186 12.69 -9.72 29.38
C LEU A 186 13.24 -10.92 30.16
N ASP A 187 13.37 -12.07 29.52
CA ASP A 187 13.87 -13.30 30.17
C ASP A 187 15.35 -13.18 30.54
N VAL A 188 16.16 -12.57 29.66
CA VAL A 188 17.58 -12.25 29.96
C VAL A 188 17.68 -11.31 31.15
N SER A 189 16.82 -10.29 31.22
CA SER A 189 16.80 -9.33 32.34
C SER A 189 16.39 -9.98 33.66
N LYS A 190 15.34 -10.82 33.66
CA LYS A 190 14.92 -11.59 34.83
C LYS A 190 16.03 -12.51 35.34
N ALA A 191 16.69 -13.26 34.43
CA ALA A 191 17.83 -14.11 34.79
C ALA A 191 18.99 -13.28 35.37
N THR A 192 19.23 -12.07 34.86
CA THR A 192 20.25 -11.16 35.34
C THR A 192 19.91 -10.66 36.74
N VAL A 193 18.65 -10.34 37.05
CA VAL A 193 18.22 -9.99 38.43
C VAL A 193 18.57 -11.10 39.43
N VAL A 194 18.22 -12.36 39.09
CA VAL A 194 18.50 -13.52 39.98
C VAL A 194 20.00 -13.70 40.24
N ASN A 195 20.80 -13.65 39.15
CA ASN A 195 22.25 -13.80 39.26
C ASN A 195 22.92 -12.62 40.00
N ALA A 196 22.47 -11.39 39.74
CA ALA A 196 23.01 -10.21 40.41
C ALA A 196 22.65 -10.19 41.91
N GLN A 197 21.44 -10.64 42.28
CA GLN A 197 21.05 -10.79 43.70
C GLN A 197 21.95 -11.79 44.47
N ALA A 198 22.32 -12.91 43.84
CA ALA A 198 23.25 -13.85 44.42
C ALA A 198 24.65 -13.21 44.67
N ASN A 199 25.10 -12.34 43.74
CA ASN A 199 26.34 -11.60 43.88
C ASN A 199 26.25 -10.56 45.04
N VAL A 200 25.13 -9.85 45.21
CA VAL A 200 24.87 -8.94 46.36
C VAL A 200 24.95 -9.70 47.64
N GLU A 201 24.32 -10.87 47.77
CA GLU A 201 24.39 -11.69 48.97
C GLU A 201 25.81 -12.18 49.28
N LEU A 202 26.59 -12.50 48.26
CA LEU A 202 28.01 -12.86 48.44
C LEU A 202 28.81 -11.64 48.91
N ALA A 203 28.66 -10.48 48.28
CA ALA A 203 29.34 -9.24 48.69
C ALA A 203 28.99 -8.83 50.14
N ARG A 204 27.71 -8.94 50.53
CA ARG A 204 27.23 -8.64 51.89
C ARG A 204 27.88 -9.56 52.93
N ARG A 205 27.96 -10.86 52.67
CA ARG A 205 28.62 -11.84 53.57
C ARG A 205 30.11 -11.54 53.72
N ARG A 206 30.79 -11.17 52.63
CA ARG A 206 32.22 -10.82 52.63
C ARG A 206 32.49 -9.50 53.33
N LEU A 207 31.61 -8.50 53.18
CA LEU A 207 31.69 -7.23 53.93
C LEU A 207 31.54 -7.50 55.44
N GLY A 208 30.57 -8.32 55.88
CA GLY A 208 30.38 -8.74 57.24
C GLY A 208 31.58 -9.50 57.83
N GLY A 209 32.34 -10.20 56.99
CA GLY A 209 33.60 -10.87 57.34
C GLY A 209 34.84 -9.96 57.26
N GLY A 210 34.68 -8.69 56.89
CA GLY A 210 35.81 -7.73 56.82
C GLY A 210 36.71 -7.91 55.59
N ILE A 211 36.29 -8.71 54.57
CA ILE A 211 37.08 -9.06 53.35
C ILE A 211 36.55 -8.46 52.07
N ALA A 212 35.54 -7.60 52.12
CA ALA A 212 35.05 -6.80 51.01
C ALA A 212 34.76 -5.37 51.46
N SER A 213 34.67 -4.43 50.51
CA SER A 213 34.37 -3.03 50.81
C SER A 213 32.86 -2.74 50.67
N GLN A 214 32.40 -1.63 51.26
CA GLN A 214 31.05 -1.10 51.02
C GLN A 214 30.85 -0.78 49.51
N LEU A 215 31.93 -0.32 48.85
CA LEU A 215 31.91 -0.04 47.39
C LEU A 215 31.57 -1.29 46.57
N ASP A 216 32.09 -2.46 46.98
CA ASP A 216 31.79 -3.72 46.30
C ASP A 216 30.30 -4.07 46.41
N LEU A 217 29.73 -3.90 47.62
CA LEU A 217 28.32 -4.13 47.87
C LEU A 217 27.43 -3.17 47.06
N ASP A 218 27.73 -1.87 47.08
CA ASP A 218 26.97 -0.86 46.37
C ASP A 218 27.08 -1.05 44.86
N SER A 219 28.27 -1.44 44.35
CA SER A 219 28.49 -1.78 42.96
C SER A 219 27.68 -3.02 42.52
N ALA A 220 27.59 -4.03 43.40
CA ALA A 220 26.74 -5.19 43.17
C ALA A 220 25.25 -4.79 43.10
N GLN A 221 24.82 -3.90 44.00
CA GLN A 221 23.44 -3.42 44.03
C GLN A 221 23.06 -2.66 42.76
N THR A 222 23.96 -1.85 42.17
CA THR A 222 23.67 -1.13 40.91
C THR A 222 23.30 -2.06 39.77
N VAL A 223 23.88 -3.27 39.70
CA VAL A 223 23.51 -4.25 38.63
C VAL A 223 22.12 -4.82 38.88
N VAL A 224 21.75 -5.07 40.14
CA VAL A 224 20.38 -5.53 40.46
C VAL A 224 19.36 -4.47 40.06
N ASP A 225 19.61 -3.22 40.39
CA ASP A 225 18.67 -2.14 40.18
C ASP A 225 18.54 -1.82 38.68
N GLN A 226 19.64 -1.86 37.93
CA GLN A 226 19.61 -1.75 36.47
C GLN A 226 18.82 -2.92 35.83
N ALA A 227 19.07 -4.14 36.28
CA ALA A 227 18.34 -5.29 35.71
C ALA A 227 16.85 -5.28 36.05
N ARG A 228 16.47 -4.73 37.23
CA ARG A 228 15.05 -4.51 37.59
C ARG A 228 14.38 -3.44 36.75
N ASP A 229 15.08 -2.35 36.45
CA ASP A 229 14.60 -1.34 35.50
C ASP A 229 14.35 -1.95 34.13
N ASP A 230 15.33 -2.74 33.63
CA ASP A 230 15.19 -3.45 32.37
C ASP A 230 14.00 -4.45 32.37
N VAL A 231 13.75 -5.17 33.46
CA VAL A 231 12.56 -6.04 33.60
C VAL A 231 11.28 -5.23 33.47
N ALA A 232 11.18 -4.08 34.16
CA ALA A 232 9.99 -3.22 34.04
C ALA A 232 9.80 -2.70 32.64
N ARG A 233 10.88 -2.24 32.00
CA ARG A 233 10.88 -1.74 30.61
C ARG A 233 10.43 -2.81 29.62
N TYR A 234 11.06 -3.99 29.62
CA TYR A 234 10.70 -5.06 28.69
C TYR A 234 9.32 -5.67 28.97
N THR A 235 8.85 -5.66 30.22
CA THR A 235 7.46 -6.02 30.52
C THR A 235 6.48 -5.08 29.83
N THR A 236 6.80 -3.78 29.78
CA THR A 236 5.98 -2.79 29.07
C THR A 236 6.05 -3.00 27.57
N LEU A 237 7.25 -3.21 26.99
CA LEU A 237 7.42 -3.40 25.55
C LEU A 237 6.70 -4.64 25.05
N VAL A 238 6.83 -5.78 25.72
CA VAL A 238 6.08 -7.02 25.39
C VAL A 238 4.56 -6.79 25.34
N ALA A 239 4.03 -6.00 26.28
CA ALA A 239 2.61 -5.65 26.29
C ALA A 239 2.25 -4.70 25.12
N GLN A 240 3.12 -3.76 24.79
CA GLN A 240 2.93 -2.83 23.68
C GLN A 240 3.00 -3.57 22.34
N ASP A 241 3.95 -4.47 22.13
CA ASP A 241 4.08 -5.30 20.93
C ASP A 241 2.82 -6.14 20.69
N LYS A 242 2.29 -6.74 21.79
CA LYS A 242 1.03 -7.47 21.68
C LYS A 242 -0.12 -6.55 21.25
N ASN A 243 -0.21 -5.34 21.80
CA ASN A 243 -1.25 -4.38 21.43
C ASN A 243 -1.09 -3.92 19.98
N ALA A 244 0.15 -3.72 19.49
CA ALA A 244 0.44 -3.37 18.10
C ALA A 244 0.02 -4.51 17.17
N LEU A 245 0.39 -5.75 17.50
CA LEU A 245 0.00 -6.93 16.74
C LEU A 245 -1.53 -7.11 16.70
N ASP A 246 -2.23 -6.94 17.83
CA ASP A 246 -3.70 -7.00 17.88
C ASP A 246 -4.34 -5.92 16.97
N LEU A 247 -3.76 -4.72 16.92
CA LEU A 247 -4.22 -3.63 16.06
C LEU A 247 -4.06 -3.97 14.58
N VAL A 248 -2.88 -4.41 14.16
CA VAL A 248 -2.56 -4.73 12.77
C VAL A 248 -3.40 -5.92 12.27
N VAL A 249 -3.55 -6.94 13.11
CA VAL A 249 -4.41 -8.11 12.86
C VAL A 249 -5.89 -7.71 12.81
N GLY A 250 -6.28 -6.68 13.56
CA GLY A 250 -7.67 -6.21 13.65
C GLY A 250 -8.53 -7.01 14.63
N ALA A 251 -7.90 -7.91 15.42
CA ALA A 251 -8.54 -8.71 16.47
C ALA A 251 -7.47 -9.25 17.45
N PRO A 252 -7.85 -9.60 18.69
CA PRO A 252 -6.91 -10.17 19.65
C PRO A 252 -6.26 -11.47 19.14
N VAL A 253 -4.93 -11.52 19.19
CA VAL A 253 -4.14 -12.71 18.89
C VAL A 253 -4.12 -13.62 20.11
N ALA A 254 -4.39 -14.92 19.89
CA ALA A 254 -4.41 -15.89 20.97
C ALA A 254 -3.00 -16.06 21.59
N PRO A 255 -2.87 -16.19 22.93
CA PRO A 255 -1.57 -16.37 23.56
C PRO A 255 -0.79 -17.59 23.05
N GLY A 256 -1.49 -18.64 22.62
CA GLY A 256 -0.88 -19.84 22.02
C GLY A 256 -0.29 -19.63 20.62
N ASP A 257 -0.59 -18.51 19.96
CA ASP A 257 -0.05 -18.16 18.65
C ASP A 257 1.13 -17.17 18.74
N LEU A 258 1.45 -16.69 19.94
CA LEU A 258 2.62 -15.84 20.17
C LEU A 258 3.91 -16.67 20.30
N PRO A 259 5.08 -16.14 19.91
CA PRO A 259 6.36 -16.81 20.04
C PRO A 259 6.85 -16.78 21.49
N GLY A 260 7.65 -17.80 21.87
CA GLY A 260 8.25 -17.85 23.21
C GLY A 260 9.49 -16.97 23.37
N GLY A 261 10.09 -16.52 22.27
CA GLY A 261 11.34 -15.72 22.25
C GLY A 261 12.16 -16.04 21.02
N MET A 262 13.32 -15.37 20.83
CA MET A 262 14.19 -15.53 19.65
C MET A 262 14.89 -16.90 19.56
N ASP A 263 14.95 -17.65 20.64
CA ASP A 263 15.46 -19.01 20.66
C ASP A 263 14.38 -20.05 20.31
N ASP A 264 13.11 -19.67 20.22
CA ASP A 264 12.02 -20.52 19.76
C ASP A 264 12.26 -20.92 18.28
N PRO A 265 12.27 -22.21 17.92
CA PRO A 265 12.39 -22.62 16.54
C PRO A 265 11.35 -21.99 15.60
N ALA A 266 10.22 -21.58 16.13
CA ALA A 266 9.14 -20.91 15.42
C ALA A 266 9.55 -19.59 14.74
N VAL A 267 10.53 -18.88 15.29
CA VAL A 267 10.98 -17.59 14.70
C VAL A 267 11.88 -17.76 13.47
N ARG A 268 12.19 -19.01 13.09
CA ARG A 268 13.01 -19.26 11.90
C ARG A 268 12.15 -19.18 10.65
N LEU A 269 12.44 -18.17 9.83
CA LEU A 269 11.78 -17.97 8.55
C LEU A 269 12.47 -18.75 7.43
N GLY A 270 11.71 -19.01 6.37
CA GLY A 270 12.22 -19.60 5.13
C GLY A 270 13.10 -18.60 4.36
N ASP A 271 14.02 -19.12 3.56
CA ASP A 271 14.91 -18.25 2.76
C ASP A 271 14.18 -17.66 1.56
N VAL A 272 14.52 -16.41 1.22
CA VAL A 272 14.01 -15.72 0.02
C VAL A 272 15.15 -15.63 -0.99
N PRO A 273 15.00 -16.18 -2.23
CA PRO A 273 16.03 -16.12 -3.25
C PRO A 273 16.37 -14.68 -3.64
N GLY A 274 17.66 -14.36 -3.73
CA GLY A 274 18.15 -13.01 -4.08
C GLY A 274 18.61 -12.82 -5.53
N ALA A 275 18.57 -13.87 -6.35
CA ALA A 275 19.20 -13.88 -7.71
C ALA A 275 18.21 -13.52 -8.83
N LEU A 276 17.24 -12.65 -8.58
CA LEU A 276 16.29 -12.20 -9.61
C LEU A 276 16.87 -10.96 -10.31
N ASP A 277 16.71 -10.87 -11.62
CA ASP A 277 17.02 -9.67 -12.42
C ASP A 277 16.21 -8.48 -11.91
N SER A 278 16.75 -7.26 -12.00
CA SER A 278 16.06 -6.03 -11.58
C SER A 278 14.75 -5.78 -12.35
N HIS A 279 14.52 -6.44 -13.49
CA HIS A 279 13.23 -6.42 -14.18
C HIS A 279 12.05 -6.91 -13.32
N ILE A 280 12.30 -7.68 -12.27
CA ILE A 280 11.25 -8.09 -11.32
C ILE A 280 10.56 -6.88 -10.68
N LEU A 281 11.26 -5.75 -10.54
CA LEU A 281 10.71 -4.52 -9.98
C LEU A 281 9.52 -3.99 -10.78
N LEU A 282 9.50 -4.23 -12.10
CA LEU A 282 8.41 -3.80 -12.99
C LEU A 282 7.11 -4.60 -12.77
N GLN A 283 7.16 -5.64 -11.96
CA GLN A 283 6.01 -6.47 -11.59
C GLN A 283 5.56 -6.19 -10.15
N ARG A 284 6.24 -5.32 -9.43
CA ARG A 284 5.82 -4.90 -8.08
C ARG A 284 4.51 -4.14 -8.15
N PRO A 285 3.55 -4.40 -7.24
CA PRO A 285 2.26 -3.72 -7.23
C PRO A 285 2.37 -2.20 -7.10
N ASP A 286 3.28 -1.67 -6.30
CA ASP A 286 3.50 -0.23 -6.16
C ASP A 286 4.03 0.43 -7.44
N VAL A 287 4.87 -0.26 -8.20
CA VAL A 287 5.36 0.20 -9.51
C VAL A 287 4.24 0.12 -10.56
N LEU A 288 3.44 -0.95 -10.54
CA LEU A 288 2.28 -1.11 -11.42
C LEU A 288 1.19 -0.06 -11.12
N GLU A 289 0.95 0.27 -9.86
CA GLU A 289 0.07 1.36 -9.44
C GLU A 289 0.51 2.69 -10.07
N ALA A 290 1.79 3.03 -9.96
CA ALA A 290 2.36 4.23 -10.57
C ALA A 290 2.25 4.20 -12.11
N GLU A 291 2.44 3.05 -12.74
CA GLU A 291 2.26 2.89 -14.19
C GLU A 291 0.80 3.11 -14.61
N HIS A 292 -0.17 2.55 -13.89
CA HIS A 292 -1.59 2.77 -14.18
C HIS A 292 -1.98 4.23 -13.98
N THR A 293 -1.43 4.92 -12.98
CA THR A 293 -1.62 6.37 -12.78
C THR A 293 -1.09 7.16 -13.98
N LEU A 294 0.10 6.84 -14.46
CA LEU A 294 0.67 7.44 -15.66
C LEU A 294 -0.20 7.19 -16.91
N ARG A 295 -0.73 5.98 -17.10
CA ARG A 295 -1.63 5.67 -18.19
C ARG A 295 -2.94 6.44 -18.12
N SER A 296 -3.44 6.71 -16.92
CA SER A 296 -4.62 7.57 -16.69
C SER A 296 -4.36 9.00 -17.13
N ALA A 297 -3.20 9.57 -16.77
CA ALA A 297 -2.80 10.91 -17.21
C ALA A 297 -2.61 10.99 -18.73
N ASN A 298 -1.98 9.99 -19.34
CA ASN A 298 -1.83 9.89 -20.80
C ASN A 298 -3.19 9.90 -21.52
N ALA A 299 -4.17 9.13 -21.03
CA ALA A 299 -5.53 9.15 -21.59
C ALA A 299 -6.22 10.51 -21.40
N SER A 300 -5.95 11.21 -20.30
CA SER A 300 -6.50 12.55 -20.04
C SER A 300 -6.00 13.60 -21.05
N ILE A 301 -4.80 13.44 -21.62
CA ILE A 301 -4.31 14.29 -22.73
C ILE A 301 -5.21 14.14 -23.95
N GLY A 302 -5.67 12.92 -24.25
CA GLY A 302 -6.60 12.68 -25.36
C GLY A 302 -7.91 13.44 -25.18
N ALA A 303 -8.48 13.40 -23.98
CA ALA A 303 -9.69 14.16 -23.65
C ALA A 303 -9.47 15.68 -23.80
N ALA A 304 -8.33 16.21 -23.33
CA ALA A 304 -7.98 17.61 -23.47
C ALA A 304 -7.74 18.04 -24.93
N ARG A 305 -7.18 17.15 -25.77
CA ARG A 305 -7.05 17.38 -27.22
C ARG A 305 -8.41 17.38 -27.92
N ALA A 306 -9.31 16.49 -27.52
CA ALA A 306 -10.65 16.39 -28.11
C ALA A 306 -11.48 17.68 -27.89
N ALA A 307 -11.21 18.43 -26.82
CA ALA A 307 -11.90 19.70 -26.52
C ALA A 307 -11.66 20.81 -27.55
N PHE A 308 -10.66 20.69 -28.43
CA PHE A 308 -10.43 21.61 -29.54
C PHE A 308 -11.31 21.32 -30.78
N PHE A 309 -11.95 20.17 -30.81
CA PHE A 309 -12.79 19.73 -31.90
C PHE A 309 -14.28 20.01 -31.63
N PRO A 310 -15.14 20.00 -32.69
CA PRO A 310 -16.57 20.20 -32.49
C PRO A 310 -17.16 19.12 -31.58
N SER A 311 -17.97 19.50 -30.59
CA SER A 311 -18.83 18.58 -29.84
C SER A 311 -20.19 18.47 -30.50
N ILE A 312 -20.72 17.26 -30.62
CA ILE A 312 -22.04 16.99 -31.18
C ILE A 312 -22.91 16.43 -30.05
N ALA A 313 -23.93 17.20 -29.69
CA ALA A 313 -24.90 16.80 -28.70
C ALA A 313 -26.24 16.48 -29.32
N LEU A 314 -26.86 15.37 -28.91
CA LEU A 314 -28.19 14.95 -29.32
C LEU A 314 -29.18 15.19 -28.21
N THR A 315 -30.24 15.97 -28.49
CA THR A 315 -31.40 16.09 -27.63
C THR A 315 -32.60 15.52 -28.36
N GLY A 316 -33.32 14.62 -27.71
CA GLY A 316 -34.53 14.04 -28.30
C GLY A 316 -35.56 13.71 -27.25
N SER A 317 -36.81 14.04 -27.46
CA SER A 317 -37.91 13.71 -26.58
C SER A 317 -39.19 13.35 -27.34
N ALA A 318 -40.00 12.51 -26.74
CA ALA A 318 -41.36 12.19 -27.20
C ALA A 318 -42.29 12.19 -26.00
N GLY A 319 -43.51 12.70 -26.18
CA GLY A 319 -44.45 12.81 -25.08
C GLY A 319 -45.78 13.41 -25.51
N THR A 320 -46.44 14.04 -24.55
CA THR A 320 -47.72 14.69 -24.73
C THR A 320 -47.73 16.11 -24.15
N GLN A 321 -48.45 17.01 -24.77
CA GLN A 321 -48.58 18.42 -24.32
C GLN A 321 -49.99 18.91 -24.51
N SER A 322 -50.55 19.61 -23.52
CA SER A 322 -51.89 20.16 -23.56
C SER A 322 -52.05 21.43 -22.75
N ALA A 323 -53.03 22.30 -23.12
CA ALA A 323 -53.41 23.48 -22.33
C ALA A 323 -54.20 23.14 -21.07
N SER A 324 -54.70 21.91 -20.91
CA SER A 324 -55.41 21.43 -19.73
C SER A 324 -54.90 20.06 -19.30
N ILE A 325 -54.92 19.82 -17.99
CA ILE A 325 -54.45 18.55 -17.44
C ILE A 325 -55.28 17.36 -17.92
N GLY A 326 -56.61 17.54 -18.10
CA GLY A 326 -57.50 16.49 -18.61
C GLY A 326 -57.27 16.15 -20.09
N GLY A 327 -56.69 17.04 -20.86
CA GLY A 327 -56.32 16.83 -22.26
C GLY A 327 -54.94 16.22 -22.48
N LEU A 328 -54.15 16.04 -21.44
CA LEU A 328 -52.73 15.66 -21.55
C LEU A 328 -52.53 14.28 -22.21
N PHE A 329 -53.45 13.35 -21.98
CA PHE A 329 -53.38 12.00 -22.57
C PHE A 329 -54.52 11.74 -23.56
N SER A 330 -55.14 12.81 -24.13
CA SER A 330 -56.14 12.69 -25.18
C SER A 330 -55.53 12.47 -26.56
N GLY A 331 -56.33 11.97 -27.49
CA GLY A 331 -55.90 11.81 -28.89
C GLY A 331 -55.48 13.15 -29.51
N GLY A 332 -54.27 13.24 -30.07
CA GLY A 332 -53.73 14.46 -30.66
C GLY A 332 -52.83 15.29 -29.75
N ALA A 333 -52.64 14.95 -28.47
CA ALA A 333 -51.69 15.61 -27.58
C ALA A 333 -50.20 15.19 -27.78
N GLY A 334 -49.92 14.22 -28.67
CA GLY A 334 -48.59 13.69 -28.91
C GLY A 334 -47.66 14.73 -29.55
N VAL A 335 -46.47 14.91 -28.95
CA VAL A 335 -45.39 15.80 -29.43
C VAL A 335 -44.07 15.08 -29.39
N TRP A 336 -43.17 15.42 -30.28
CA TRP A 336 -41.81 14.95 -30.28
C TRP A 336 -40.85 16.05 -30.68
N ASN A 337 -39.62 15.99 -30.22
CA ASN A 337 -38.54 16.88 -30.61
C ASN A 337 -37.26 16.08 -30.84
N PHE A 338 -36.51 16.43 -31.85
CA PHE A 338 -35.15 15.93 -32.14
C PHE A 338 -34.28 17.09 -32.58
N ALA A 339 -33.29 17.43 -31.75
CA ALA A 339 -32.46 18.62 -31.93
C ALA A 339 -30.97 18.25 -31.77
N PRO A 340 -30.30 17.84 -32.86
CA PRO A 340 -28.85 17.75 -32.87
C PRO A 340 -28.23 19.15 -32.80
N THR A 341 -27.21 19.30 -31.97
CA THR A 341 -26.50 20.57 -31.82
C THR A 341 -25.00 20.31 -32.03
N ILE A 342 -24.37 21.12 -32.86
CA ILE A 342 -22.90 21.10 -33.07
C ILE A 342 -22.35 22.40 -32.46
N SER A 343 -21.36 22.28 -31.58
CA SER A 343 -20.67 23.42 -30.97
C SER A 343 -19.18 23.31 -31.20
N LEU A 344 -18.58 24.35 -31.76
CA LEU A 344 -17.13 24.49 -31.90
C LEU A 344 -16.67 25.77 -31.21
N PRO A 345 -15.82 25.71 -30.19
CA PRO A 345 -15.26 26.91 -29.57
C PRO A 345 -14.27 27.57 -30.54
N ILE A 346 -14.62 28.79 -31.03
CA ILE A 346 -13.72 29.62 -31.87
C ILE A 346 -12.78 30.46 -31.05
N PHE A 347 -13.28 30.97 -29.92
CA PHE A 347 -12.52 31.71 -28.94
C PHE A 347 -13.01 31.43 -27.56
N ASP A 348 -12.12 30.91 -26.70
CA ASP A 348 -12.39 30.46 -25.32
C ASP A 348 -11.49 31.16 -24.27
N GLY A 349 -10.81 32.26 -24.66
CA GLY A 349 -9.87 32.98 -23.80
C GLY A 349 -8.62 32.14 -23.44
N GLY A 350 -8.33 31.07 -24.19
CA GLY A 350 -7.17 30.21 -23.96
C GLY A 350 -7.43 29.04 -23.01
N THR A 351 -8.67 28.80 -22.59
CA THR A 351 -9.04 27.74 -21.63
C THR A 351 -8.63 26.34 -22.12
N ASN A 352 -8.95 25.97 -23.36
CA ASN A 352 -8.60 24.67 -23.91
C ASN A 352 -7.08 24.46 -24.00
N ARG A 353 -6.34 25.53 -24.34
CA ARG A 353 -4.88 25.51 -24.38
C ARG A 353 -4.30 25.26 -22.98
N ALA A 354 -4.78 26.00 -21.98
CA ALA A 354 -4.33 25.85 -20.59
C ALA A 354 -4.67 24.45 -20.03
N ASN A 355 -5.85 23.90 -20.35
CA ASN A 355 -6.23 22.53 -19.96
C ASN A 355 -5.33 21.48 -20.59
N LEU A 356 -4.97 21.63 -21.88
CA LEU A 356 -4.04 20.72 -22.54
C LEU A 356 -2.63 20.84 -21.94
N ASP A 357 -2.16 22.03 -21.67
CA ASP A 357 -0.85 22.27 -21.05
C ASP A 357 -0.82 21.72 -19.62
N TYR A 358 -1.92 21.82 -18.85
CA TYR A 358 -2.09 21.17 -17.55
C TYR A 358 -2.02 19.64 -17.67
N ALA A 359 -2.79 19.02 -18.59
CA ALA A 359 -2.78 17.58 -18.77
C ALA A 359 -1.37 17.05 -19.15
N ARG A 360 -0.64 17.77 -20.00
CA ARG A 360 0.74 17.44 -20.36
C ARG A 360 1.72 17.61 -19.17
N ALA A 361 1.49 18.61 -18.32
CA ALA A 361 2.29 18.80 -17.13
C ALA A 361 2.05 17.66 -16.11
N GLN A 362 0.79 17.25 -15.97
CA GLN A 362 0.43 16.10 -15.13
C GLN A 362 1.07 14.80 -15.61
N ASP A 363 1.04 14.53 -16.91
CA ASP A 363 1.72 13.35 -17.50
C ASP A 363 3.23 13.36 -17.21
N ARG A 364 3.92 14.51 -17.32
CA ARG A 364 5.34 14.61 -16.93
C ARG A 364 5.58 14.39 -15.44
N ILE A 365 4.66 14.84 -14.57
CA ILE A 365 4.72 14.56 -13.15
C ILE A 365 4.62 13.06 -12.89
N ASP A 366 3.67 12.39 -13.55
CA ASP A 366 3.42 10.97 -13.35
C ASP A 366 4.52 10.09 -13.96
N ILE A 367 5.19 10.53 -15.05
CA ILE A 367 6.43 9.90 -15.55
C ILE A 367 7.51 9.94 -14.45
N ALA A 368 7.76 11.12 -13.86
CA ALA A 368 8.77 11.27 -12.82
C ALA A 368 8.43 10.46 -11.54
N GLN A 369 7.15 10.34 -11.21
CA GLN A 369 6.69 9.51 -10.09
C GLN A 369 6.87 8.02 -10.37
N TYR A 370 6.58 7.55 -11.57
CA TYR A 370 6.83 6.19 -12.01
C TYR A 370 8.32 5.84 -11.97
N GLU A 371 9.18 6.70 -12.51
CA GLU A 371 10.63 6.53 -12.46
C GLU A 371 11.15 6.50 -11.01
N LYS A 372 10.64 7.39 -10.15
CA LYS A 372 10.96 7.44 -8.72
C LYS A 372 10.51 6.16 -8.01
N ALA A 373 9.35 5.59 -8.34
CA ALA A 373 8.87 4.33 -7.75
C ALA A 373 9.86 3.19 -8.07
N ILE A 374 10.34 3.09 -9.33
CA ILE A 374 11.34 2.10 -9.73
C ILE A 374 12.67 2.30 -9.00
N GLN A 375 13.15 3.54 -8.90
CA GLN A 375 14.39 3.85 -8.18
C GLN A 375 14.29 3.53 -6.69
N THR A 376 13.15 3.83 -6.08
CA THR A 376 12.88 3.50 -4.67
C THR A 376 12.87 2.00 -4.47
N ALA A 377 12.16 1.26 -5.33
CA ALA A 377 12.11 -0.19 -5.30
C ALA A 377 13.50 -0.82 -5.48
N PHE A 378 14.31 -0.31 -6.40
CA PHE A 378 15.69 -0.77 -6.62
C PHE A 378 16.54 -0.56 -5.36
N ARG A 379 16.49 0.63 -4.76
CA ARG A 379 17.21 0.94 -3.53
C ARG A 379 16.81 0.02 -2.38
N GLU A 380 15.51 -0.20 -2.17
CA GLU A 380 14.99 -1.06 -1.10
C GLU A 380 15.51 -2.50 -1.22
N VAL A 381 15.51 -3.06 -2.42
CA VAL A 381 16.07 -4.40 -2.66
C VAL A 381 17.57 -4.40 -2.46
N ALA A 382 18.30 -3.40 -2.98
CA ALA A 382 19.76 -3.30 -2.82
C ALA A 382 20.16 -3.18 -1.34
N ASP A 383 19.44 -2.37 -0.54
CA ASP A 383 19.67 -2.21 0.90
C ASP A 383 19.43 -3.55 1.65
N ALA A 384 18.36 -4.26 1.30
CA ALA A 384 18.04 -5.55 1.91
C ALA A 384 19.08 -6.63 1.55
N LEU A 385 19.58 -6.65 0.31
CA LEU A 385 20.65 -7.55 -0.12
C LEU A 385 21.99 -7.23 0.56
N ALA A 386 22.33 -5.96 0.75
CA ALA A 386 23.52 -5.54 1.48
C ALA A 386 23.49 -5.99 2.95
N GLN A 387 22.33 -5.87 3.60
CA GLN A 387 22.16 -6.36 4.96
C GLN A 387 22.26 -7.89 5.02
N ARG A 388 21.68 -8.61 4.05
CA ARG A 388 21.75 -10.08 3.95
C ARG A 388 23.19 -10.56 3.87
N GLY A 389 24.02 -9.92 3.04
CA GLY A 389 25.39 -10.34 2.80
C GLY A 389 26.31 -10.22 4.02
N THR A 390 25.94 -9.42 5.02
CA THR A 390 26.78 -9.21 6.22
C THR A 390 26.21 -9.80 7.49
N ILE A 391 24.90 -10.07 7.55
CA ILE A 391 24.22 -10.43 8.80
C ILE A 391 24.66 -11.79 9.35
N THR A 392 25.00 -12.74 8.50
CA THR A 392 25.45 -14.08 8.92
C THR A 392 26.77 -14.02 9.67
N GLU A 393 27.73 -13.23 9.16
CA GLU A 393 29.03 -13.03 9.82
C GLU A 393 28.88 -12.24 11.12
N ARG A 394 28.03 -11.20 11.11
CA ARG A 394 27.72 -10.43 12.30
C ARG A 394 27.10 -11.31 13.40
N LEU A 395 26.20 -12.24 13.03
CA LEU A 395 25.60 -13.19 13.97
C LEU A 395 26.65 -14.15 14.56
N ARG A 396 27.55 -14.70 13.74
CA ARG A 396 28.65 -15.55 14.20
C ARG A 396 29.58 -14.83 15.17
N ALA A 397 29.97 -13.61 14.84
CA ALA A 397 30.82 -12.78 15.70
C ALA A 397 30.15 -12.49 17.04
N GLN A 398 28.84 -12.19 17.02
CA GLN A 398 28.08 -11.91 18.23
C GLN A 398 27.89 -13.15 19.11
N GLN A 399 27.68 -14.33 18.50
CA GLN A 399 27.65 -15.61 19.23
C GLN A 399 29.00 -15.93 19.90
N ALA A 400 30.10 -15.71 19.21
CA ALA A 400 31.45 -15.87 19.76
C ALA A 400 31.70 -14.89 20.92
N LEU A 401 31.26 -13.64 20.77
CA LEU A 401 31.35 -12.63 21.85
C LEU A 401 30.60 -13.07 23.11
N VAL A 402 29.35 -13.55 22.97
CA VAL A 402 28.57 -14.07 24.11
C VAL A 402 29.27 -15.25 24.78
N ALA A 403 29.81 -16.19 24.01
CA ALA A 403 30.53 -17.34 24.54
C ALA A 403 31.78 -16.92 25.34
N SER A 404 32.63 -16.03 24.77
CA SER A 404 33.83 -15.53 25.43
C SER A 404 33.53 -14.69 26.67
N ALA A 405 32.53 -13.82 26.59
CA ALA A 405 32.10 -13.00 27.75
C ALA A 405 31.51 -13.88 28.87
N GLY A 406 30.79 -14.95 28.51
CA GLY A 406 30.27 -15.92 29.49
C GLY A 406 31.37 -16.69 30.20
N GLN A 407 32.41 -17.13 29.48
CA GLN A 407 33.59 -17.76 30.07
C GLN A 407 34.35 -16.79 31.00
N SER A 408 34.55 -15.55 30.56
CA SER A 408 35.22 -14.51 31.35
C SER A 408 34.46 -14.24 32.64
N LEU A 409 33.14 -14.17 32.59
CA LEU A 409 32.30 -13.99 33.78
C LEU A 409 32.44 -15.18 34.77
N GLN A 410 32.40 -16.42 34.26
CA GLN A 410 32.57 -17.61 35.11
C GLN A 410 33.95 -17.63 35.82
N LEU A 411 35.02 -17.31 35.07
CA LEU A 411 36.37 -17.24 35.61
C LEU A 411 36.52 -16.11 36.67
N ALA A 412 36.04 -14.90 36.34
CA ALA A 412 36.08 -13.77 37.29
C ALA A 412 35.32 -14.10 38.60
N GLN A 413 34.14 -14.71 38.50
CA GLN A 413 33.37 -15.16 39.66
C GLN A 413 34.12 -16.21 40.48
N ALA A 414 34.76 -17.18 39.85
CA ALA A 414 35.53 -18.21 40.52
C ALA A 414 36.77 -17.65 41.24
N LEU A 415 37.48 -16.72 40.59
CA LEU A 415 38.67 -16.06 41.21
C LEU A 415 38.25 -15.14 42.34
N TYR A 416 37.19 -14.36 42.19
CA TYR A 416 36.64 -13.54 43.26
C TYR A 416 36.20 -14.40 44.45
N ALA A 417 35.49 -15.50 44.23
CA ALA A 417 35.05 -16.40 45.28
C ALA A 417 36.23 -16.96 46.12
N ARG A 418 37.39 -17.17 45.48
CA ARG A 418 38.65 -17.61 46.16
C ARG A 418 39.44 -16.46 46.80
N GLY A 419 39.04 -15.21 46.60
CA GLY A 419 39.77 -14.03 47.12
C GLY A 419 40.99 -13.64 46.30
N SER A 420 41.17 -14.17 45.10
CA SER A 420 42.34 -13.95 44.25
C SER A 420 42.14 -12.75 43.29
N ASP A 421 40.91 -12.23 43.15
CA ASP A 421 40.58 -11.17 42.22
C ASP A 421 39.59 -10.15 42.81
N SER A 422 39.49 -8.96 42.20
CA SER A 422 38.62 -7.88 42.68
C SER A 422 37.15 -8.08 42.25
N TYR A 423 36.23 -7.48 42.99
CA TYR A 423 34.83 -7.45 42.58
C TYR A 423 34.63 -6.65 41.28
N LEU A 424 35.50 -5.67 41.01
CA LEU A 424 35.46 -4.86 39.81
C LEU A 424 35.57 -5.71 38.53
N ASP A 425 36.38 -6.76 38.55
CA ASP A 425 36.54 -7.68 37.40
C ASP A 425 35.26 -8.50 37.17
N VAL A 426 34.62 -8.98 38.27
CA VAL A 426 33.32 -9.64 38.21
C VAL A 426 32.26 -8.69 37.61
N LEU A 427 32.19 -7.45 38.09
CA LEU A 427 31.26 -6.44 37.66
C LEU A 427 31.43 -6.13 36.17
N THR A 428 32.70 -5.95 35.72
CA THR A 428 33.03 -5.68 34.33
C THR A 428 32.63 -6.85 33.38
N ALA A 429 33.00 -8.07 33.77
CA ALA A 429 32.63 -9.27 33.05
C ALA A 429 31.12 -9.49 32.99
N GLN A 430 30.39 -9.22 34.07
CA GLN A 430 28.94 -9.35 34.15
C GLN A 430 28.22 -8.36 33.20
N ARG A 431 28.67 -7.09 33.25
CA ARG A 431 28.12 -6.06 32.31
C ARG A 431 28.39 -6.41 30.84
N THR A 432 29.61 -6.86 30.56
CA THR A 432 29.97 -7.29 29.17
C THR A 432 29.12 -8.45 28.71
N TYR A 433 28.95 -9.48 29.54
CA TYR A 433 28.12 -10.64 29.20
C TYR A 433 26.64 -10.27 29.00
N TYR A 434 26.08 -9.44 29.88
CA TYR A 434 24.69 -8.97 29.79
C TYR A 434 24.46 -8.18 28.50
N SER A 435 25.32 -7.20 28.21
CA SER A 435 25.26 -6.40 26.98
C SER A 435 25.43 -7.27 25.73
N ALA A 436 26.36 -8.23 25.75
CA ALA A 436 26.57 -9.16 24.64
C ALA A 436 25.32 -10.00 24.34
N ARG A 437 24.63 -10.50 25.40
CA ARG A 437 23.35 -11.24 25.22
C ARG A 437 22.25 -10.38 24.64
N GLN A 438 22.08 -9.14 25.11
CA GLN A 438 21.09 -8.22 24.54
C GLN A 438 21.39 -7.94 23.07
N SER A 439 22.66 -7.68 22.73
CA SER A 439 23.07 -7.45 21.35
C SER A 439 22.87 -8.69 20.44
N LEU A 440 23.06 -9.90 20.97
CA LEU A 440 22.80 -11.14 20.23
C LEU A 440 21.32 -11.24 19.82
N ILE A 441 20.40 -10.99 20.76
CA ILE A 441 18.96 -11.00 20.50
C ILE A 441 18.60 -9.99 19.40
N GLN A 442 19.16 -8.78 19.47
CA GLN A 442 18.94 -7.76 18.42
C GLN A 442 19.47 -8.20 17.05
N VAL A 443 20.64 -8.84 17.00
CA VAL A 443 21.19 -9.35 15.72
C VAL A 443 20.36 -10.52 15.18
N GLN A 444 19.81 -11.36 16.04
CA GLN A 444 18.88 -12.41 15.64
C GLN A 444 17.59 -11.82 15.04
N LEU A 445 17.01 -10.79 15.69
CA LEU A 445 15.86 -10.06 15.15
C LEU A 445 16.16 -9.47 13.78
N ILE A 446 17.25 -8.69 13.65
CA ILE A 446 17.67 -8.08 12.38
C ILE A 446 17.80 -9.11 11.26
N LYS A 447 18.29 -10.33 11.57
CA LYS A 447 18.40 -11.41 10.59
C LYS A 447 17.02 -11.85 10.08
N GLN A 448 16.05 -12.04 10.96
CA GLN A 448 14.72 -12.47 10.57
C GLN A 448 13.95 -11.34 9.87
N ASP A 449 14.04 -10.10 10.36
CA ASP A 449 13.44 -8.92 9.72
C ASP A 449 13.98 -8.67 8.31
N ASN A 450 15.25 -9.01 8.05
CA ASN A 450 15.80 -8.93 6.71
C ASN A 450 15.09 -9.88 5.73
N ILE A 451 14.71 -11.08 6.18
CA ILE A 451 13.93 -12.04 5.36
C ILE A 451 12.53 -11.48 5.08
N VAL A 452 11.87 -10.90 6.09
CA VAL A 452 10.56 -10.24 5.93
C VAL A 452 10.68 -9.06 4.96
N THR A 453 11.72 -8.25 5.11
CA THR A 453 12.00 -7.12 4.22
C THR A 453 12.22 -7.60 2.78
N LEU A 454 13.04 -8.62 2.55
CA LEU A 454 13.25 -9.19 1.21
C LEU A 454 11.94 -9.69 0.59
N TYR A 455 11.10 -10.37 1.37
CA TYR A 455 9.77 -10.77 0.91
C TYR A 455 8.94 -9.57 0.45
N LYS A 456 8.88 -8.50 1.27
CA LYS A 456 8.12 -7.28 0.96
C LYS A 456 8.65 -6.57 -0.30
N VAL A 457 9.95 -6.27 -0.33
CA VAL A 457 10.56 -5.46 -1.41
C VAL A 457 10.67 -6.20 -2.74
N LEU A 458 10.61 -7.53 -2.72
CA LEU A 458 10.49 -8.37 -3.92
C LEU A 458 9.02 -8.59 -4.35
N GLY A 459 8.08 -7.77 -3.85
CA GLY A 459 6.68 -7.79 -4.28
C GLY A 459 5.88 -8.98 -3.76
N GLY A 460 6.13 -9.41 -2.51
CA GLY A 460 5.45 -10.56 -1.92
C GLY A 460 5.76 -11.87 -2.62
N ALA A 461 6.94 -11.91 -3.26
CA ALA A 461 7.44 -13.00 -4.08
C ALA A 461 6.53 -13.39 -5.27
N LEU A 462 5.80 -12.42 -5.84
CA LEU A 462 5.11 -12.45 -7.17
C LEU A 462 4.20 -13.66 -7.47
N ALA A 463 3.95 -14.54 -6.50
CA ALA A 463 3.33 -15.84 -6.76
C ALA A 463 1.79 -15.84 -6.68
N ASP A 464 1.16 -14.81 -6.13
CA ASP A 464 -0.30 -14.79 -5.96
C ASP A 464 -1.06 -14.09 -7.11
N HIS A 465 -0.38 -13.59 -8.14
CA HIS A 465 -1.03 -12.92 -9.28
C HIS A 465 -1.58 -13.86 -10.36
N THR A 466 -1.38 -15.18 -10.24
CA THR A 466 -1.86 -16.16 -11.22
C THR A 466 -3.14 -16.89 -10.81
N GLY A 467 -3.78 -16.48 -9.72
CA GLY A 467 -4.94 -17.16 -9.15
C GLY A 467 -6.17 -16.25 -8.99
N GLN A 468 -6.67 -15.61 -10.06
CA GLN A 468 -8.09 -15.23 -10.23
C GLN A 468 -8.46 -15.11 -11.70
#